data_ea15928b360b65b36c1a62c64a6f6691
#
_entry.id   ea15928b360b65b36c1a62c64a6f6691
#
_cell.length_a   1.000
_cell.length_b   1.000
_cell.length_c   1.000
_cell.angle_alpha   90.00
_cell.angle_beta   90.00
_cell.angle_gamma   90.00
#
_symmetry.space_group_name_H-M   'P 1'
#
loop_
_entity.id
_entity.type
_entity.pdbx_description
1 polymer ?
#
loop_
_entity_poly.entity_id
_entity_poly.type
_entity_poly.pdbx_seq_one_letter_code
_entity_poly.pdbx_strand_id
1 'polypeptide(L)'
;KVKKPEYIKDVRTQVQDVEIRRVPGVDRNISLKQAWNMMRKDNLYTLPITSEDKLEGLITIGDIAESYMDVYDSNILAAAKTSCSNIVDTLDGDLLVGSMNTVFDKGKVLIAAASPDLMENYIEPGDIVILGNRYESQLSAIEMDAGCIVVCEGAEVALTISRLAAEHDCMIITTPHDTYTAARLINQSMPISYFMRTTGLVTFNTRDFIADIQDVMAKLRYRDFAVLDSNTGNYVGLISRRT
;
A
#
# COMPACT_ATOMS: atom_id res chain seq x y z
N LYS A 1 18.93 -34.40 41.63
CA LYS A 1 17.96 -33.28 41.65
C LYS A 1 17.00 -33.45 40.50
N VAL A 2 15.79 -33.88 40.77
CA VAL A 2 14.70 -34.02 39.82
C VAL A 2 14.35 -32.61 39.32
N LYS A 3 14.51 -32.38 38.03
CA LYS A 3 14.07 -31.12 37.38
C LYS A 3 12.57 -30.97 37.55
N LYS A 4 12.16 -29.79 37.94
CA LYS A 4 10.83 -29.37 38.35
C LYS A 4 9.74 -29.61 37.31
N PRO A 5 8.48 -29.71 37.73
CA PRO A 5 7.29 -29.91 36.87
C PRO A 5 7.07 -28.89 35.75
N GLU A 6 7.72 -27.72 35.81
CA GLU A 6 7.65 -26.68 34.77
C GLU A 6 8.10 -27.16 33.38
N TYR A 7 9.07 -28.08 33.33
CA TYR A 7 9.55 -28.61 32.04
C TYR A 7 8.52 -29.52 31.33
N ILE A 8 7.68 -30.18 32.11
CA ILE A 8 6.60 -31.03 31.56
C ILE A 8 5.41 -30.18 31.09
N LYS A 9 5.21 -29.00 31.67
CA LYS A 9 4.18 -28.05 31.25
C LYS A 9 4.49 -27.47 29.87
N ASP A 10 5.74 -27.12 29.58
CA ASP A 10 6.15 -26.52 28.33
C ASP A 10 5.97 -27.43 27.12
N VAL A 11 6.16 -28.75 27.27
CA VAL A 11 6.00 -29.74 26.20
C VAL A 11 4.54 -29.89 25.76
N ARG A 12 3.55 -29.57 26.61
CA ARG A 12 2.11 -29.69 26.35
C ARG A 12 1.44 -28.36 26.05
N THR A 13 2.15 -27.25 26.19
CA THR A 13 1.61 -25.92 25.92
C THR A 13 1.41 -25.75 24.43
N GLN A 14 0.19 -25.42 24.04
CA GLN A 14 -0.18 -25.12 22.66
C GLN A 14 -0.10 -23.61 22.38
N VAL A 15 -0.07 -23.25 21.11
CA VAL A 15 -0.07 -21.83 20.68
C VAL A 15 -1.28 -21.09 21.26
N GLN A 16 -2.47 -21.74 21.34
CA GLN A 16 -3.67 -21.12 21.92
C GLN A 16 -3.57 -20.82 23.42
N ASP A 17 -2.64 -21.45 24.14
CA ASP A 17 -2.44 -21.29 25.58
C ASP A 17 -1.52 -20.11 25.92
N VAL A 18 -0.83 -19.53 24.95
CA VAL A 18 0.02 -18.36 25.11
C VAL A 18 -0.68 -17.12 24.58
N GLU A 19 -0.14 -15.95 24.94
CA GLU A 19 -0.70 -14.69 24.47
C GLU A 19 -0.47 -14.53 22.95
N ILE A 20 -1.55 -14.56 22.20
CA ILE A 20 -1.57 -14.25 20.77
C ILE A 20 -1.90 -12.76 20.63
N ARG A 21 -1.02 -12.01 19.96
CA ARG A 21 -1.30 -10.60 19.68
C ARG A 21 -2.41 -10.51 18.62
N ARG A 22 -3.55 -9.98 19.02
CA ARG A 22 -4.73 -9.84 18.16
C ARG A 22 -4.57 -8.61 17.26
N VAL A 23 -3.81 -8.76 16.20
CA VAL A 23 -3.63 -7.72 15.17
C VAL A 23 -4.62 -8.00 14.04
N PRO A 24 -5.60 -7.11 13.78
CA PRO A 24 -6.53 -7.30 12.69
C PRO A 24 -5.82 -7.40 11.34
N GLY A 25 -6.31 -8.27 10.47
CA GLY A 25 -5.84 -8.31 9.08
C GLY A 25 -6.27 -7.06 8.33
N VAL A 26 -5.44 -6.63 7.39
CA VAL A 26 -5.71 -5.47 6.55
C VAL A 26 -6.04 -5.89 5.12
N ASP A 27 -6.73 -5.03 4.39
CA ASP A 27 -7.05 -5.24 2.99
C ASP A 27 -5.79 -5.09 2.12
N ARG A 28 -5.67 -5.91 1.11
CA ARG A 28 -4.55 -5.92 0.15
C ARG A 28 -4.41 -4.62 -0.64
N ASN A 29 -5.48 -3.83 -0.73
CA ASN A 29 -5.54 -2.61 -1.53
C ASN A 29 -5.18 -1.33 -0.76
N ILE A 30 -4.91 -1.40 0.54
CA ILE A 30 -4.44 -0.22 1.25
C ILE A 30 -3.08 0.22 0.70
N SER A 31 -2.81 1.53 0.79
CA SER A 31 -1.55 2.08 0.29
C SER A 31 -0.36 1.77 1.21
N LEU A 32 0.86 1.84 0.64
CA LEU A 32 2.09 1.80 1.44
C LEU A 32 2.06 2.85 2.57
N LYS A 33 1.57 4.06 2.28
CA LYS A 33 1.45 5.12 3.29
C LYS A 33 0.53 4.74 4.44
N GLN A 34 -0.64 4.18 4.13
CA GLN A 34 -1.58 3.71 5.16
C GLN A 34 -0.98 2.59 6.00
N ALA A 35 -0.34 1.61 5.36
CA ALA A 35 0.33 0.51 6.05
C ALA A 35 1.43 1.03 6.99
N TRP A 36 2.28 1.94 6.52
CA TRP A 36 3.31 2.57 7.32
C TRP A 36 2.73 3.29 8.56
N ASN A 37 1.68 4.07 8.36
CA ASN A 37 1.03 4.81 9.45
C ASN A 37 0.42 3.87 10.50
N MET A 38 -0.22 2.78 10.06
CA MET A 38 -0.78 1.76 10.96
C MET A 38 0.33 1.07 11.77
N MET A 39 1.42 0.70 11.13
CA MET A 39 2.55 0.05 11.79
C MET A 39 3.20 0.96 12.83
N ARG A 40 3.35 2.24 12.53
CA ARG A 40 3.90 3.22 13.48
C ARG A 40 2.96 3.45 14.66
N LYS A 41 1.68 3.63 14.41
CA LYS A 41 0.67 3.91 15.43
C LYS A 41 0.57 2.77 16.45
N ASP A 42 0.55 1.54 15.98
CA ASP A 42 0.31 0.36 16.80
C ASP A 42 1.60 -0.39 17.17
N ASN A 43 2.76 0.19 16.83
CA ASN A 43 4.08 -0.40 17.06
C ASN A 43 4.20 -1.84 16.52
N LEU A 44 3.81 -2.00 15.25
CA LEU A 44 3.82 -3.28 14.55
C LEU A 44 5.05 -3.37 13.63
N TYR A 45 5.58 -4.58 13.48
CA TYR A 45 6.67 -4.88 12.55
C TYR A 45 6.19 -5.71 11.36
N THR A 46 5.00 -6.27 11.46
CA THR A 46 4.38 -7.12 10.45
C THR A 46 2.89 -6.80 10.39
N LEU A 47 2.35 -6.67 9.19
CA LEU A 47 0.91 -6.59 8.94
C LEU A 47 0.45 -7.87 8.25
N PRO A 48 -0.53 -8.57 8.80
CA PRO A 48 -1.23 -9.64 8.11
C PRO A 48 -2.23 -9.04 7.12
N ILE A 49 -2.29 -9.64 5.93
CA ILE A 49 -3.21 -9.25 4.88
C ILE A 49 -4.22 -10.36 4.73
N THR A 50 -5.50 -10.04 4.89
CA THR A 50 -6.58 -11.02 4.92
C THR A 50 -7.69 -10.66 3.94
N SER A 51 -8.42 -11.70 3.51
CA SER A 51 -9.68 -11.59 2.79
C SER A 51 -10.64 -12.61 3.38
N GLU A 52 -11.81 -12.16 3.80
CA GLU A 52 -12.82 -13.02 4.44
C GLU A 52 -12.23 -13.90 5.57
N ASP A 53 -11.47 -13.29 6.46
CA ASP A 53 -10.77 -13.92 7.59
C ASP A 53 -9.65 -14.91 7.21
N LYS A 54 -9.38 -15.12 5.93
CA LYS A 54 -8.29 -15.96 5.45
C LYS A 54 -7.02 -15.14 5.23
N LEU A 55 -5.88 -15.68 5.64
CA LEU A 55 -4.59 -15.06 5.42
C LEU A 55 -4.21 -15.13 3.93
N GLU A 56 -4.03 -13.97 3.30
CA GLU A 56 -3.54 -13.87 1.91
C GLU A 56 -2.04 -13.67 1.84
N GLY A 57 -1.49 -12.91 2.77
CA GLY A 57 -0.09 -12.56 2.75
C GLY A 57 0.36 -11.80 3.99
N LEU A 58 1.63 -11.47 4.01
CA LEU A 58 2.28 -10.67 5.06
C LEU A 58 3.11 -9.57 4.41
N ILE A 59 3.16 -8.42 5.06
CA ILE A 59 4.10 -7.36 4.75
C ILE A 59 4.80 -6.91 6.02
N THR A 60 6.13 -6.75 5.94
CA THR A 60 6.94 -6.32 7.08
C THR A 60 7.36 -4.86 6.93
N ILE A 61 7.78 -4.25 8.03
CA ILE A 61 8.35 -2.90 8.01
C ILE A 61 9.60 -2.84 7.11
N GLY A 62 10.36 -3.93 7.05
CA GLY A 62 11.49 -4.06 6.13
C GLY A 62 11.09 -4.01 4.67
N ASP A 63 9.99 -4.67 4.30
CA ASP A 63 9.45 -4.63 2.94
C ASP A 63 9.04 -3.20 2.55
N ILE A 64 8.41 -2.45 3.46
CA ILE A 64 8.02 -1.06 3.23
C ILE A 64 9.25 -0.16 3.12
N ALA A 65 10.23 -0.31 3.99
CA ALA A 65 11.47 0.45 3.94
C ALA A 65 12.21 0.22 2.62
N GLU A 66 12.31 -1.03 2.18
CA GLU A 66 12.90 -1.40 0.89
C GLU A 66 12.14 -0.75 -0.27
N SER A 67 10.80 -0.77 -0.23
CA SER A 67 9.98 -0.13 -1.27
C SER A 67 10.24 1.38 -1.40
N TYR A 68 10.55 2.06 -0.29
CA TYR A 68 10.85 3.49 -0.30
C TYR A 68 12.25 3.81 -0.83
N MET A 69 13.17 2.87 -0.72
CA MET A 69 14.55 3.01 -1.21
C MET A 69 14.69 2.64 -2.69
N ASP A 70 13.77 1.87 -3.25
CA ASP A 70 13.81 1.46 -4.63
C ASP A 70 13.52 2.62 -5.58
N VAL A 71 14.14 2.57 -6.75
CA VAL A 71 13.86 3.48 -7.86
C VAL A 71 12.96 2.75 -8.86
N TYR A 72 11.82 3.33 -9.14
CA TYR A 72 10.81 2.74 -10.01
C TYR A 72 10.75 3.44 -11.37
N ASP A 73 10.32 2.68 -12.38
CA ASP A 73 9.95 3.26 -13.67
C ASP A 73 8.70 4.14 -13.55
N SER A 74 8.54 5.06 -14.46
CA SER A 74 7.42 6.01 -14.46
C SER A 74 6.04 5.35 -14.57
N ASN A 75 5.97 4.10 -15.06
CA ASN A 75 4.72 3.33 -15.18
C ASN A 75 4.38 2.49 -13.94
N ILE A 76 5.10 2.65 -12.84
CA ILE A 76 4.94 1.76 -11.67
C ILE A 76 3.54 1.82 -11.06
N LEU A 77 2.89 2.97 -11.04
CA LEU A 77 1.54 3.07 -10.49
C LEU A 77 0.55 2.21 -11.27
N ALA A 78 0.69 2.18 -12.59
CA ALA A 78 -0.11 1.31 -13.46
C ALA A 78 0.23 -0.17 -13.28
N ALA A 79 1.52 -0.50 -13.21
CA ALA A 79 1.98 -1.87 -12.98
C ALA A 79 1.49 -2.42 -11.64
N ALA A 80 1.45 -1.59 -10.61
CA ALA A 80 0.93 -1.95 -9.28
C ALA A 80 -0.61 -1.90 -9.19
N LYS A 81 -1.29 -1.43 -10.22
CA LYS A 81 -2.76 -1.23 -10.27
C LYS A 81 -3.24 -0.34 -9.13
N THR A 82 -2.69 0.85 -9.06
CA THR A 82 -2.97 1.82 -8.00
C THR A 82 -4.34 2.45 -8.19
N SER A 83 -5.12 2.52 -7.13
CA SER A 83 -6.45 3.14 -7.15
C SER A 83 -6.38 4.67 -7.05
N CYS A 84 -7.38 5.32 -7.62
CA CYS A 84 -7.57 6.76 -7.47
C CYS A 84 -7.69 7.17 -6.00
N SER A 85 -8.46 6.43 -5.21
CA SER A 85 -8.63 6.74 -3.79
C SER A 85 -7.32 6.70 -3.01
N ASN A 86 -6.41 5.78 -3.33
CA ASN A 86 -5.09 5.73 -2.72
C ASN A 86 -4.25 6.96 -3.08
N ILE A 87 -4.31 7.41 -4.34
CA ILE A 87 -3.57 8.61 -4.78
C ILE A 87 -4.11 9.85 -4.08
N VAL A 88 -5.42 10.02 -4.04
CA VAL A 88 -6.06 11.16 -3.37
C VAL A 88 -5.67 11.22 -1.89
N ASP A 89 -5.80 10.10 -1.18
CA ASP A 89 -5.43 10.01 0.23
C ASP A 89 -3.94 10.31 0.45
N THR A 90 -3.07 9.71 -0.35
CA THR A 90 -1.62 9.87 -0.22
C THR A 90 -1.18 11.32 -0.45
N LEU A 91 -1.82 12.03 -1.37
CA LEU A 91 -1.51 13.41 -1.72
C LEU A 91 -2.27 14.44 -0.85
N ASP A 92 -3.02 14.01 0.15
CA ASP A 92 -3.86 14.88 0.97
C ASP A 92 -4.79 15.74 0.09
N GLY A 93 -5.33 15.15 -0.95
CA GLY A 93 -6.01 15.84 -2.04
C GLY A 93 -7.52 15.66 -2.06
N ASP A 94 -8.11 16.24 -3.08
CA ASP A 94 -9.52 16.12 -3.40
C ASP A 94 -9.70 15.69 -4.85
N LEU A 95 -10.72 14.88 -5.12
CA LEU A 95 -11.10 14.48 -6.46
C LEU A 95 -12.16 15.44 -7.00
N LEU A 96 -11.84 16.20 -8.05
CA LEU A 96 -12.77 17.11 -8.69
C LEU A 96 -13.54 16.47 -9.85
N VAL A 97 -12.88 15.64 -10.62
CA VAL A 97 -13.46 14.93 -11.79
C VAL A 97 -13.00 13.49 -11.76
N GLY A 98 -13.93 12.57 -11.95
CA GLY A 98 -13.65 11.13 -12.02
C GLY A 98 -14.28 10.34 -10.88
N SER A 99 -13.83 9.10 -10.70
CA SER A 99 -14.32 8.18 -9.68
C SER A 99 -13.18 7.68 -8.79
N MET A 100 -13.40 7.69 -7.48
CA MET A 100 -12.47 7.13 -6.48
C MET A 100 -12.17 5.64 -6.69
N ASN A 101 -13.09 4.91 -7.32
CA ASN A 101 -12.96 3.47 -7.57
C ASN A 101 -12.11 3.15 -8.81
N THR A 102 -11.72 4.15 -9.58
CA THR A 102 -10.87 3.94 -10.75
C THR A 102 -9.51 3.38 -10.33
N VAL A 103 -9.08 2.34 -11.04
CA VAL A 103 -7.74 1.76 -10.90
C VAL A 103 -6.94 2.09 -12.15
N PHE A 104 -5.75 2.67 -11.94
CA PHE A 104 -4.83 2.98 -13.04
C PHE A 104 -4.13 1.69 -13.46
N ASP A 105 -4.30 1.28 -14.70
CA ASP A 105 -3.71 0.07 -15.29
C ASP A 105 -2.84 0.35 -16.51
N LYS A 106 -2.72 1.62 -16.90
CA LYS A 106 -1.88 2.10 -18.01
C LYS A 106 -1.40 3.51 -17.75
N GLY A 107 -0.38 3.93 -18.48
CA GLY A 107 0.17 5.27 -18.44
C GLY A 107 1.35 5.41 -17.46
N LYS A 108 2.08 6.47 -17.65
CA LYS A 108 3.21 6.84 -16.79
C LYS A 108 2.90 8.10 -15.99
N VAL A 109 3.64 8.30 -14.93
CA VAL A 109 3.62 9.55 -14.16
C VAL A 109 4.68 10.48 -14.71
N LEU A 110 4.30 11.71 -14.99
CA LEU A 110 5.26 12.74 -15.40
C LEU A 110 4.94 14.10 -14.78
N ILE A 111 5.98 14.92 -14.69
CA ILE A 111 5.86 16.30 -14.21
C ILE A 111 5.88 17.21 -15.42
N ALA A 112 4.85 18.03 -15.58
CA ALA A 112 4.76 19.00 -16.67
C ALA A 112 5.57 20.25 -16.33
N ALA A 113 6.85 20.21 -16.64
CA ALA A 113 7.80 21.31 -16.41
C ALA A 113 8.11 22.10 -17.68
N ALA A 114 7.61 21.67 -18.82
CA ALA A 114 7.86 22.29 -20.12
C ALA A 114 6.73 23.26 -20.50
N SER A 115 6.97 24.08 -21.54
CA SER A 115 5.91 24.88 -22.14
C SER A 115 4.83 23.98 -22.76
N PRO A 116 3.58 24.47 -22.91
CA PRO A 116 2.48 23.67 -23.48
C PRO A 116 2.83 23.03 -24.83
N ASP A 117 3.54 23.75 -25.69
CA ASP A 117 3.93 23.24 -27.02
C ASP A 117 4.90 22.05 -26.95
N LEU A 118 5.76 22.01 -25.93
CA LEU A 118 6.69 20.90 -25.70
C LEU A 118 6.05 19.73 -24.99
N MET A 119 4.98 19.98 -24.22
CA MET A 119 4.26 18.91 -23.50
C MET A 119 3.63 17.90 -24.45
N GLU A 120 3.21 18.32 -25.63
CA GLU A 120 2.63 17.44 -26.66
C GLU A 120 3.56 16.28 -27.05
N ASN A 121 4.87 16.46 -26.91
CA ASN A 121 5.88 15.44 -27.23
C ASN A 121 6.07 14.39 -26.11
N TYR A 122 5.59 14.65 -24.90
CA TYR A 122 5.85 13.81 -23.73
C TYR A 122 4.62 13.13 -23.16
N ILE A 123 3.44 13.71 -23.34
CA ILE A 123 2.20 13.17 -22.78
C ILE A 123 1.60 12.17 -23.75
N GLU A 124 1.32 10.98 -23.26
CA GLU A 124 0.62 9.93 -23.97
C GLU A 124 -0.75 9.66 -23.34
N PRO A 125 -1.73 9.11 -24.09
CA PRO A 125 -3.04 8.77 -23.55
C PRO A 125 -2.93 7.89 -22.31
N GLY A 126 -3.66 8.25 -21.26
CA GLY A 126 -3.70 7.53 -20.00
C GLY A 126 -2.66 7.97 -18.98
N ASP A 127 -1.73 8.86 -19.31
CA ASP A 127 -0.71 9.34 -18.39
C ASP A 127 -1.30 10.11 -17.20
N ILE A 128 -0.58 10.08 -16.09
CA ILE A 128 -0.84 10.91 -14.90
C ILE A 128 0.14 12.08 -14.94
N VAL A 129 -0.39 13.28 -15.06
CA VAL A 129 0.42 14.49 -15.25
C VAL A 129 0.34 15.36 -13.99
N ILE A 130 1.48 15.53 -13.33
CA ILE A 130 1.62 16.42 -12.17
C ILE A 130 1.97 17.81 -12.68
N LEU A 131 1.15 18.80 -12.36
CA LEU A 131 1.29 20.16 -12.86
C LEU A 131 0.79 21.21 -11.86
N GLY A 132 1.02 22.46 -12.18
CA GLY A 132 0.63 23.58 -11.34
C GLY A 132 -0.65 24.29 -11.81
N ASN A 133 -0.68 25.62 -11.57
CA ASN A 133 -1.85 26.45 -11.78
C ASN A 133 -1.99 27.04 -13.20
N ARG A 134 -1.09 26.70 -14.11
CA ARG A 134 -1.16 27.23 -15.48
C ARG A 134 -2.31 26.63 -16.26
N TYR A 135 -3.26 27.46 -16.66
CA TYR A 135 -4.42 27.06 -17.44
C TYR A 135 -4.03 26.33 -18.74
N GLU A 136 -3.07 26.87 -19.49
CA GLU A 136 -2.62 26.31 -20.77
C GLU A 136 -1.99 24.93 -20.60
N SER A 137 -1.27 24.71 -19.52
CA SER A 137 -0.67 23.38 -19.22
C SER A 137 -1.73 22.36 -18.87
N GLN A 138 -2.72 22.75 -18.10
CA GLN A 138 -3.87 21.89 -17.79
C GLN A 138 -4.67 21.54 -19.05
N LEU A 139 -4.94 22.54 -19.88
CA LEU A 139 -5.64 22.38 -21.15
C LEU A 139 -4.90 21.40 -22.08
N SER A 140 -3.58 21.61 -22.27
CA SER A 140 -2.77 20.73 -23.13
C SER A 140 -2.76 19.28 -22.64
N ALA A 141 -2.60 19.05 -21.34
CA ALA A 141 -2.62 17.70 -20.78
C ALA A 141 -3.93 16.99 -21.04
N ILE A 142 -5.07 17.67 -20.89
CA ILE A 142 -6.39 17.10 -21.15
C ILE A 142 -6.58 16.81 -22.63
N GLU A 143 -6.19 17.74 -23.50
CA GLU A 143 -6.30 17.59 -24.97
C GLU A 143 -5.41 16.44 -25.50
N MET A 144 -4.32 16.13 -24.82
CA MET A 144 -3.47 14.98 -25.12
C MET A 144 -3.99 13.66 -24.54
N ASP A 145 -5.20 13.65 -24.01
CA ASP A 145 -5.87 12.49 -23.40
C ASP A 145 -5.13 11.90 -22.19
N ALA A 146 -4.52 12.75 -21.38
CA ALA A 146 -4.05 12.33 -20.09
C ALA A 146 -5.19 11.63 -19.32
N GLY A 147 -4.86 10.55 -18.61
CA GLY A 147 -5.83 9.85 -17.78
C GLY A 147 -6.17 10.60 -16.50
N CYS A 148 -5.22 11.39 -16.01
CA CYS A 148 -5.37 12.17 -14.79
C CYS A 148 -4.42 13.37 -14.82
N ILE A 149 -4.89 14.51 -14.34
CA ILE A 149 -4.04 15.63 -13.96
C ILE A 149 -4.06 15.82 -12.45
N VAL A 150 -2.90 16.05 -11.87
CA VAL A 150 -2.74 16.37 -10.44
C VAL A 150 -2.36 17.86 -10.35
N VAL A 151 -3.30 18.67 -9.89
CA VAL A 151 -3.11 20.12 -9.79
C VAL A 151 -2.59 20.46 -8.40
N CYS A 152 -1.38 20.99 -8.36
CA CYS A 152 -0.61 21.21 -7.12
C CYS A 152 -0.82 22.60 -6.52
N GLU A 153 -0.27 22.79 -5.31
CA GLU A 153 -0.21 24.06 -4.57
C GLU A 153 -1.57 24.63 -4.17
N GLY A 154 -2.59 23.78 -4.05
CA GLY A 154 -3.94 24.22 -3.69
C GLY A 154 -4.58 25.15 -4.71
N ALA A 155 -4.12 25.13 -5.95
CA ALA A 155 -4.64 26.00 -7.01
C ALA A 155 -6.09 25.66 -7.33
N GLU A 156 -6.90 26.69 -7.55
CA GLU A 156 -8.25 26.53 -8.04
C GLU A 156 -8.25 26.09 -9.51
N VAL A 157 -9.14 25.18 -9.84
CA VAL A 157 -9.32 24.69 -11.21
C VAL A 157 -10.52 25.40 -11.85
N ALA A 158 -10.29 26.01 -13.02
CA ALA A 158 -11.35 26.68 -13.74
C ALA A 158 -12.46 25.71 -14.14
N LEU A 159 -13.71 26.16 -14.10
CA LEU A 159 -14.86 25.32 -14.45
C LEU A 159 -14.77 24.79 -15.89
N THR A 160 -14.22 25.59 -16.81
CA THR A 160 -13.99 25.18 -18.19
C THR A 160 -13.02 23.99 -18.29
N ILE A 161 -11.99 23.95 -17.44
CA ILE A 161 -11.04 22.84 -17.34
C ILE A 161 -11.74 21.58 -16.81
N SER A 162 -12.54 21.71 -15.75
CA SER A 162 -13.28 20.58 -15.18
C SER A 162 -14.26 19.97 -16.19
N ARG A 163 -14.95 20.81 -16.97
CA ARG A 163 -15.86 20.34 -18.02
C ARG A 163 -15.14 19.62 -19.15
N LEU A 164 -14.04 20.18 -19.61
CA LEU A 164 -13.22 19.57 -20.65
C LEU A 164 -12.65 18.23 -20.20
N ALA A 165 -12.16 18.16 -18.96
CA ALA A 165 -11.65 16.93 -18.37
C ALA A 165 -12.72 15.84 -18.34
N ALA A 166 -13.94 16.17 -17.93
CA ALA A 166 -15.06 15.23 -17.92
C ALA A 166 -15.39 14.71 -19.34
N GLU A 167 -15.33 15.57 -20.35
CA GLU A 167 -15.56 15.19 -21.76
C GLU A 167 -14.47 14.26 -22.30
N HIS A 168 -13.23 14.40 -21.83
CA HIS A 168 -12.09 13.56 -22.23
C HIS A 168 -11.85 12.36 -21.31
N ASP A 169 -12.72 12.09 -20.35
CA ASP A 169 -12.50 11.07 -19.33
C ASP A 169 -11.18 11.24 -18.57
N CYS A 170 -10.73 12.48 -18.39
CA CYS A 170 -9.55 12.83 -17.65
C CYS A 170 -9.93 13.15 -16.20
N MET A 171 -9.32 12.47 -15.26
CA MET A 171 -9.54 12.75 -13.84
C MET A 171 -8.78 13.99 -13.41
N ILE A 172 -9.33 14.72 -12.44
CA ILE A 172 -8.66 15.85 -11.81
C ILE A 172 -8.56 15.60 -10.32
N ILE A 173 -7.34 15.55 -9.84
CA ILE A 173 -7.01 15.50 -8.41
C ILE A 173 -6.30 16.79 -8.06
N THR A 174 -6.73 17.46 -6.99
CA THR A 174 -6.03 18.61 -6.44
C THR A 174 -5.26 18.21 -5.21
N THR A 175 -4.13 18.86 -4.95
CA THR A 175 -3.32 18.63 -3.75
C THR A 175 -2.75 19.95 -3.23
N PRO A 176 -2.62 20.13 -1.89
CA PRO A 176 -1.95 21.29 -1.33
C PRO A 176 -0.44 21.28 -1.52
N HIS A 177 0.14 20.13 -1.86
CA HIS A 177 1.58 19.98 -2.05
C HIS A 177 2.06 20.63 -3.35
N ASP A 178 3.34 21.00 -3.39
CA ASP A 178 3.99 21.41 -4.61
C ASP A 178 4.28 20.21 -5.53
N THR A 179 4.69 20.49 -6.76
CA THR A 179 4.93 19.42 -7.76
C THR A 179 6.03 18.46 -7.34
N TYR A 180 7.10 18.98 -6.72
CA TYR A 180 8.20 18.15 -6.23
C TYR A 180 7.74 17.20 -5.12
N THR A 181 7.03 17.70 -4.14
CA THR A 181 6.50 16.90 -3.03
C THR A 181 5.49 15.88 -3.53
N ALA A 182 4.57 16.30 -4.40
CA ALA A 182 3.58 15.38 -5.00
C ALA A 182 4.25 14.24 -5.78
N ALA A 183 5.27 14.55 -6.57
CA ALA A 183 6.02 13.54 -7.33
C ALA A 183 6.74 12.54 -6.42
N ARG A 184 7.22 12.96 -5.27
CA ARG A 184 7.84 12.07 -4.28
C ARG A 184 6.83 11.22 -3.53
N LEU A 185 5.70 11.80 -3.15
CA LEU A 185 4.68 11.12 -2.35
C LEU A 185 3.87 10.10 -3.16
N ILE A 186 3.64 10.37 -4.44
CA ILE A 186 2.68 9.58 -5.22
C ILE A 186 2.98 8.09 -5.25
N ASN A 187 4.24 7.69 -5.22
CA ASN A 187 4.63 6.29 -5.19
C ASN A 187 4.21 5.57 -3.89
N GLN A 188 3.98 6.32 -2.82
CA GLN A 188 3.47 5.76 -1.57
C GLN A 188 1.99 5.39 -1.64
N SER A 189 1.32 5.72 -2.73
CA SER A 189 -0.07 5.33 -3.00
C SER A 189 -0.22 3.91 -3.52
N MET A 190 0.87 3.27 -3.92
CA MET A 190 0.83 1.89 -4.42
C MET A 190 0.20 0.95 -3.38
N PRO A 191 -0.62 -0.01 -3.82
CA PRO A 191 -1.23 -0.96 -2.90
C PRO A 191 -0.20 -1.95 -2.34
N ILE A 192 -0.36 -2.34 -1.09
CA ILE A 192 0.54 -3.29 -0.44
C ILE A 192 0.52 -4.66 -1.09
N SER A 193 -0.53 -4.99 -1.84
CA SER A 193 -0.61 -6.23 -2.63
C SER A 193 0.55 -6.41 -3.60
N TYR A 194 1.12 -5.31 -4.08
CA TYR A 194 2.29 -5.36 -4.96
C TYR A 194 3.57 -5.80 -4.24
N PHE A 195 3.66 -5.60 -2.93
CA PHE A 195 4.85 -5.85 -2.12
C PHE A 195 4.70 -7.00 -1.13
N MET A 196 3.48 -7.47 -0.88
CA MET A 196 3.22 -8.52 0.10
C MET A 196 3.84 -9.85 -0.31
N ARG A 197 4.24 -10.62 0.69
CA ARG A 197 4.66 -12.01 0.51
C ARG A 197 3.44 -12.90 0.57
N THR A 198 3.27 -13.72 -0.47
CA THR A 198 2.13 -14.64 -0.60
C THR A 198 2.54 -16.11 -0.62
N THR A 199 3.82 -16.39 -0.87
CA THR A 199 4.38 -17.74 -0.96
C THR A 199 5.42 -17.96 0.12
N GLY A 200 5.60 -19.21 0.52
CA GLY A 200 6.57 -19.56 1.56
C GLY A 200 6.23 -18.97 2.94
N LEU A 201 4.98 -18.64 3.18
CA LEU A 201 4.54 -18.13 4.47
C LEU A 201 4.66 -19.23 5.53
N VAL A 202 5.36 -18.91 6.62
CA VAL A 202 5.42 -19.79 7.77
C VAL A 202 4.32 -19.39 8.74
N THR A 203 3.35 -20.27 8.92
CA THR A 203 2.20 -20.08 9.80
C THR A 203 2.15 -21.20 10.85
N PHE A 204 1.57 -20.89 11.99
CA PHE A 204 1.35 -21.87 13.04
C PHE A 204 -0.15 -21.98 13.31
N ASN A 205 -0.56 -23.14 13.78
CA ASN A 205 -1.96 -23.40 14.13
C ASN A 205 -2.16 -23.27 15.64
N THR A 206 -3.38 -22.95 16.05
CA THR A 206 -3.71 -22.75 17.48
C THR A 206 -3.43 -23.98 18.34
N ARG A 207 -3.47 -25.18 17.76
CA ARG A 207 -3.20 -26.45 18.46
C ARG A 207 -1.77 -26.94 18.33
N ASP A 208 -0.91 -26.24 17.61
CA ASP A 208 0.51 -26.59 17.54
C ASP A 208 1.14 -26.45 18.93
N PHE A 209 2.11 -27.32 19.24
CA PHE A 209 2.83 -27.25 20.51
C PHE A 209 3.94 -26.20 20.44
N ILE A 210 4.06 -25.38 21.47
CA ILE A 210 5.10 -24.35 21.57
C ILE A 210 6.48 -24.95 21.44
N ALA A 211 6.72 -26.11 22.02
CA ALA A 211 8.02 -26.78 21.94
C ALA A 211 8.43 -27.08 20.48
N ASP A 212 7.47 -27.44 19.63
CA ASP A 212 7.76 -27.77 18.21
C ASP A 212 8.02 -26.52 17.39
N ILE A 213 7.30 -25.42 17.65
CA ILE A 213 7.44 -24.19 16.86
C ILE A 213 8.66 -23.36 17.26
N GLN A 214 9.16 -23.48 18.49
CA GLN A 214 10.34 -22.75 18.96
C GLN A 214 11.57 -23.02 18.11
N ASP A 215 11.77 -24.26 17.71
CA ASP A 215 12.88 -24.64 16.84
C ASP A 215 12.76 -24.03 15.45
N VAL A 216 11.54 -23.96 14.90
CA VAL A 216 11.25 -23.33 13.61
C VAL A 216 11.49 -21.84 13.68
N MET A 217 10.99 -21.19 14.74
CA MET A 217 11.18 -19.74 14.97
C MET A 217 12.65 -19.37 15.12
N ALA A 218 13.44 -20.22 15.79
CA ALA A 218 14.87 -19.97 16.00
C ALA A 218 15.69 -20.03 14.70
N LYS A 219 15.26 -20.85 13.74
CA LYS A 219 15.94 -21.02 12.44
C LYS A 219 15.59 -19.93 11.44
N LEU A 220 14.47 -19.26 11.61
CA LEU A 220 13.97 -18.25 10.69
C LEU A 220 14.22 -16.85 11.24
N ARG A 221 14.55 -15.91 10.34
CA ARG A 221 14.87 -14.53 10.73
C ARG A 221 13.63 -13.64 10.86
N TYR A 222 12.44 -14.23 10.86
CA TYR A 222 11.20 -13.48 11.05
C TYR A 222 10.98 -13.12 12.51
N ARG A 223 10.42 -11.97 12.76
CA ARG A 223 10.08 -11.49 14.10
C ARG A 223 8.74 -12.01 14.56
N ASP A 224 7.76 -11.97 13.68
CA ASP A 224 6.37 -12.34 13.93
C ASP A 224 5.93 -13.43 12.97
N PHE A 225 5.04 -14.27 13.46
CA PHE A 225 4.47 -15.38 12.68
C PHE A 225 2.94 -15.33 12.82
N ALA A 226 2.25 -15.56 11.71
CA ALA A 226 0.81 -15.62 11.71
C ALA A 226 0.30 -16.92 12.32
N VAL A 227 -0.77 -16.81 13.09
CA VAL A 227 -1.46 -17.95 13.72
C VAL A 227 -2.80 -18.12 13.04
N LEU A 228 -3.09 -19.37 12.68
CA LEU A 228 -4.35 -19.78 12.06
C LEU A 228 -5.13 -20.67 13.05
N ASP A 229 -6.46 -20.53 13.04
CA ASP A 229 -7.34 -21.41 13.80
C ASP A 229 -7.29 -22.84 13.22
N SER A 230 -7.03 -23.82 14.07
CA SER A 230 -6.89 -25.23 13.64
C SER A 230 -8.18 -25.82 13.08
N ASN A 231 -9.34 -25.28 13.44
CA ASN A 231 -10.66 -25.79 12.99
C ASN A 231 -11.10 -25.13 11.69
N THR A 232 -10.94 -23.80 11.57
CA THR A 232 -11.46 -23.00 10.45
C THR A 232 -10.42 -22.64 9.41
N GLY A 233 -9.13 -22.63 9.80
CA GLY A 233 -8.05 -22.10 8.98
C GLY A 233 -8.02 -20.56 8.92
N ASN A 234 -8.88 -19.90 9.68
CA ASN A 234 -8.93 -18.43 9.71
C ASN A 234 -7.72 -17.86 10.42
N TYR A 235 -7.32 -16.67 9.99
CA TYR A 235 -6.30 -15.89 10.67
C TYR A 235 -6.80 -15.46 12.06
N VAL A 236 -5.97 -15.64 13.07
CA VAL A 236 -6.30 -15.33 14.47
C VAL A 236 -5.48 -14.16 15.02
N GLY A 237 -4.19 -14.14 14.74
CA GLY A 237 -3.29 -13.15 15.28
C GLY A 237 -1.83 -13.47 14.99
N LEU A 238 -0.93 -12.77 15.66
CA LEU A 238 0.52 -12.93 15.53
C LEU A 238 1.11 -13.48 16.81
N ILE A 239 2.15 -14.29 16.65
CA ILE A 239 3.00 -14.73 17.75
C ILE A 239 4.44 -14.30 17.44
N SER A 240 5.16 -13.79 18.43
CA SER A 240 6.54 -13.37 18.26
C SER A 240 7.51 -14.34 18.94
N ARG A 241 8.79 -14.23 18.59
CA ARG A 241 9.87 -15.02 19.25
C ARG A 241 9.96 -14.79 20.76
N ARG A 242 9.42 -13.68 21.23
CA ARG A 242 9.48 -13.29 22.66
C ARG A 242 8.21 -13.66 23.43
N THR A 243 7.25 -14.24 22.75
CA THR A 243 6.04 -14.75 23.39
C THR A 243 6.26 -16.19 23.89
#